data_946548d797a7c92a8e5ecf739d1c2e7f
#
_entry.id   946548d797a7c92a8e5ecf739d1c2e7f
#
_cell.length_a   1.000
_cell.length_b   1.000
_cell.length_c   1.000
_cell.angle_alpha   90.00
_cell.angle_beta   90.00
_cell.angle_gamma   90.00
#
_symmetry.space_group_name_H-M   'P 1'
#
loop_
_entity.id
_entity.type
_entity.pdbx_description
1 polymer ?
#
loop_
_entity_poly.entity_id
_entity_poly.type
_entity_poly.pdbx_seq_one_letter_code
_entity_poly.pdbx_strand_id
1 'polypeptide(L)'
;MKLTSIIVEDEETSREILKNYLKKYCPNVSILGEAANVEEALILIRNNDLDLVFLDVEMPYGNAFDLLDKVGDINFETIFVTAYNHYAIDALNAHASYYLMKPISIEELIKAVDYVTEIKTKEDALQDQILVPKTNSIEGKITIPQLDGFEILNTSDILYCKADDNYTEIYLNTNKKKIVSKTLKHFEGALTNSGFARVHKSYLVNVNEVVKYIKGKGGSVVLSNGKQVMVSASKKSELLSYFK
;
A
#
# COMPACT_ATOMS: atom_id res chain seq x y z
N MET A 1 19.68 2.46 4.68
CA MET A 1 18.32 3.02 4.57
C MET A 1 17.84 3.47 5.94
N LYS A 2 17.07 4.56 6.03
CA LYS A 2 16.44 5.03 7.25
C LYS A 2 14.92 4.87 7.10
N LEU A 3 14.30 4.13 8.01
CA LEU A 3 12.85 3.87 7.98
C LEU A 3 12.10 4.97 8.74
N THR A 4 11.10 5.58 8.12
CA THR A 4 10.15 6.48 8.78
C THR A 4 9.06 5.66 9.45
N SER A 5 8.74 5.95 10.72
CA SER A 5 7.77 5.14 11.48
C SER A 5 6.91 5.94 12.43
N ILE A 6 5.81 5.32 12.88
CA ILE A 6 5.01 5.75 14.03
C ILE A 6 4.83 4.57 15.00
N ILE A 7 4.52 4.90 16.25
CA ILE A 7 4.13 3.93 17.27
C ILE A 7 2.67 4.17 17.62
N VAL A 8 1.85 3.12 17.56
CA VAL A 8 0.43 3.13 17.91
C VAL A 8 0.21 2.17 19.06
N GLU A 9 0.04 2.71 20.26
CA GLU A 9 -0.01 1.99 21.51
C GLU A 9 -0.70 2.87 22.55
N ASP A 10 -1.72 2.39 23.23
CA ASP A 10 -2.48 3.18 24.21
C ASP A 10 -1.78 3.33 25.57
N GLU A 11 -0.98 2.34 25.96
CA GLU A 11 -0.24 2.37 27.22
C GLU A 11 1.06 3.20 27.09
N GLU A 12 1.12 4.34 27.79
CA GLU A 12 2.27 5.26 27.76
C GLU A 12 3.59 4.57 28.11
N THR A 13 3.57 3.69 29.15
CA THR A 13 4.77 2.95 29.58
C THR A 13 5.28 2.02 28.48
N SER A 14 4.39 1.31 27.79
CA SER A 14 4.72 0.41 26.67
C SER A 14 5.28 1.19 25.48
N ARG A 15 4.70 2.36 25.16
CA ARG A 15 5.22 3.26 24.13
C ARG A 15 6.64 3.72 24.44
N GLU A 16 6.89 4.19 25.66
CA GLU A 16 8.22 4.67 26.06
C GLU A 16 9.26 3.54 26.05
N ILE A 17 8.91 2.33 26.47
CA ILE A 17 9.81 1.16 26.40
C ILE A 17 10.20 0.87 24.95
N LEU A 18 9.21 0.77 24.05
CA LEU A 18 9.45 0.49 22.64
C LEU A 18 10.31 1.59 21.99
N LYS A 19 9.97 2.84 22.25
CA LYS A 19 10.72 4.01 21.78
C LYS A 19 12.17 4.00 22.23
N ASN A 20 12.43 3.69 23.50
CA ASN A 20 13.77 3.59 24.05
C ASN A 20 14.56 2.42 23.43
N TYR A 21 13.91 1.28 23.19
CA TYR A 21 14.53 0.13 22.52
C TYR A 21 14.86 0.46 21.06
N LEU A 22 13.95 1.06 20.31
CA LEU A 22 14.20 1.49 18.94
C LEU A 22 15.35 2.48 18.85
N LYS A 23 15.36 3.51 19.70
CA LYS A 23 16.43 4.51 19.75
C LYS A 23 17.80 3.90 20.03
N LYS A 24 17.85 2.88 20.90
CA LYS A 24 19.10 2.28 21.34
C LYS A 24 19.61 1.18 20.42
N TYR A 25 18.71 0.35 19.88
CA TYR A 25 19.07 -0.89 19.18
C TYR A 25 18.73 -0.87 17.70
N CYS A 26 17.87 0.06 17.24
CA CYS A 26 17.46 0.17 15.84
C CYS A 26 17.63 1.62 15.33
N PRO A 27 18.90 2.16 15.26
CA PRO A 27 19.13 3.56 14.96
C PRO A 27 18.74 3.97 13.54
N ASN A 28 18.44 3.01 12.68
CA ASN A 28 17.89 3.21 11.35
C ASN A 28 16.38 3.49 11.33
N VAL A 29 15.67 3.41 12.46
CA VAL A 29 14.26 3.76 12.59
C VAL A 29 14.10 5.19 13.08
N SER A 30 13.32 6.00 12.37
CA SER A 30 12.97 7.39 12.72
C SER A 30 11.50 7.46 13.11
N ILE A 31 11.21 7.69 14.38
CA ILE A 31 9.85 7.82 14.88
C ILE A 31 9.36 9.25 14.58
N LEU A 32 8.33 9.37 13.74
CA LEU A 32 7.71 10.65 13.33
C LEU A 32 6.56 11.05 14.24
N GLY A 33 5.95 10.10 14.96
CA GLY A 33 4.83 10.36 15.85
C GLY A 33 4.43 9.16 16.68
N GLU A 34 3.60 9.42 17.66
CA GLU A 34 3.03 8.45 18.59
C GLU A 34 1.52 8.66 18.64
N ALA A 35 0.74 7.58 18.69
CA ALA A 35 -0.71 7.60 18.79
C ALA A 35 -1.16 6.65 19.89
N ALA A 36 -2.16 7.07 20.67
CA ALA A 36 -2.74 6.28 21.74
C ALA A 36 -4.06 5.60 21.36
N ASN A 37 -4.56 5.83 20.14
CA ASN A 37 -5.82 5.28 19.64
C ASN A 37 -5.89 5.33 18.10
N VAL A 38 -6.94 4.70 17.56
CA VAL A 38 -7.19 4.59 16.11
C VAL A 38 -7.31 5.97 15.42
N GLU A 39 -7.94 6.96 16.06
CA GLU A 39 -8.18 8.26 15.43
C GLU A 39 -6.89 9.07 15.30
N GLU A 40 -6.07 9.09 16.34
CA GLU A 40 -4.75 9.73 16.32
C GLU A 40 -3.83 9.05 15.29
N ALA A 41 -3.83 7.70 15.26
CA ALA A 41 -3.07 6.94 14.29
C ALA A 41 -3.47 7.26 12.85
N LEU A 42 -4.77 7.37 12.54
CA LEU A 42 -5.27 7.76 11.22
C LEU A 42 -4.77 9.15 10.78
N ILE A 43 -4.71 10.10 11.72
CA ILE A 43 -4.20 11.45 11.43
C ILE A 43 -2.71 11.37 11.08
N LEU A 44 -1.90 10.63 11.85
CA LEU A 44 -0.48 10.49 11.60
C LEU A 44 -0.21 9.77 10.27
N ILE A 45 -0.93 8.67 9.98
CA ILE A 45 -0.77 7.91 8.74
C ILE A 45 -1.12 8.74 7.50
N ARG A 46 -2.16 9.58 7.58
CA ARG A 46 -2.58 10.42 6.45
C ARG A 46 -1.65 11.60 6.16
N ASN A 47 -0.93 12.06 7.18
CA ASN A 47 -0.09 13.25 7.10
C ASN A 47 1.40 12.95 6.87
N ASN A 48 1.80 11.67 6.89
CA ASN A 48 3.20 11.27 6.76
C ASN A 48 3.34 10.14 5.74
N ASP A 49 4.45 10.15 5.01
CA ASP A 49 4.89 9.00 4.24
C ASP A 49 5.66 8.07 5.18
N LEU A 50 5.06 6.92 5.49
CA LEU A 50 5.58 5.97 6.45
C LEU A 50 6.12 4.72 5.74
N ASP A 51 7.24 4.22 6.24
CA ASP A 51 7.79 2.91 5.85
C ASP A 51 7.30 1.80 6.79
N LEU A 52 7.04 2.13 8.06
CA LEU A 52 6.77 1.17 9.12
C LEU A 52 5.81 1.72 10.18
N VAL A 53 4.88 0.89 10.63
CA VAL A 53 4.00 1.17 11.77
C VAL A 53 4.18 0.07 12.82
N PHE A 54 4.54 0.45 14.05
CA PHE A 54 4.44 -0.41 15.22
C PHE A 54 3.04 -0.27 15.79
N LEU A 55 2.30 -1.37 15.92
CA LEU A 55 0.87 -1.33 16.17
C LEU A 55 0.46 -2.33 17.25
N ASP A 56 -0.08 -1.86 18.37
CA ASP A 56 -0.76 -2.76 19.30
C ASP A 56 -2.10 -3.19 18.73
N VAL A 57 -2.49 -4.42 19.03
CA VAL A 57 -3.74 -5.01 18.54
C VAL A 57 -4.95 -4.42 19.27
N GLU A 58 -4.92 -4.35 20.58
CA GLU A 58 -6.03 -3.84 21.37
C GLU A 58 -5.77 -2.40 21.83
N MET A 59 -6.69 -1.52 21.50
CA MET A 59 -6.65 -0.11 21.90
C MET A 59 -8.06 0.33 22.32
N PRO A 60 -8.19 1.36 23.17
CA PRO A 60 -9.49 1.95 23.50
C PRO A 60 -10.24 2.42 22.25
N TYR A 61 -11.54 2.09 22.18
CA TYR A 61 -12.45 2.50 21.11
C TYR A 61 -12.16 1.94 19.72
N GLY A 62 -11.42 0.84 19.63
CA GLY A 62 -11.13 0.13 18.38
C GLY A 62 -9.92 -0.77 18.51
N ASN A 63 -9.58 -1.47 17.44
CA ASN A 63 -8.42 -2.35 17.39
C ASN A 63 -7.56 -2.06 16.16
N ALA A 64 -6.42 -2.73 16.07
CA ALA A 64 -5.49 -2.59 14.96
C ALA A 64 -6.13 -2.90 13.59
N PHE A 65 -7.00 -3.90 13.53
CA PHE A 65 -7.64 -4.32 12.27
C PHE A 65 -8.64 -3.27 11.81
N ASP A 66 -9.39 -2.65 12.73
CA ASP A 66 -10.26 -1.50 12.43
C ASP A 66 -9.46 -0.32 11.87
N LEU A 67 -8.24 -0.08 12.39
CA LEU A 67 -7.33 0.94 11.87
C LEU A 67 -6.92 0.62 10.44
N LEU A 68 -6.41 -0.59 10.19
CA LEU A 68 -5.95 -1.02 8.87
C LEU A 68 -7.06 -0.98 7.83
N ASP A 69 -8.28 -1.41 8.19
CA ASP A 69 -9.48 -1.32 7.34
C ASP A 69 -9.83 0.13 6.99
N LYS A 70 -9.73 1.06 7.95
CA LYS A 70 -10.00 2.48 7.72
C LYS A 70 -8.92 3.18 6.90
N VAL A 71 -7.68 2.72 7.00
CA VAL A 71 -6.56 3.19 6.15
C VAL A 71 -6.79 2.78 4.70
N GLY A 72 -7.22 1.55 4.47
CA GLY A 72 -7.45 0.99 3.13
C GLY A 72 -6.14 0.56 2.46
N ASP A 73 -5.72 1.25 1.41
CA ASP A 73 -4.46 0.92 0.72
C ASP A 73 -3.25 1.26 1.62
N ILE A 74 -2.62 0.25 2.18
CA ILE A 74 -1.46 0.36 3.07
C ILE A 74 -0.19 0.41 2.21
N ASN A 75 0.66 1.42 2.44
CA ASN A 75 1.96 1.57 1.75
C ASN A 75 3.15 1.46 2.71
N PHE A 76 2.89 1.03 3.93
CA PHE A 76 3.88 0.81 4.98
C PHE A 76 3.82 -0.63 5.46
N GLU A 77 4.92 -1.11 6.01
CA GLU A 77 4.98 -2.39 6.68
C GLU A 77 4.41 -2.27 8.10
N THR A 78 3.81 -3.34 8.60
CA THR A 78 3.24 -3.37 9.95
C THR A 78 3.95 -4.39 10.81
N ILE A 79 4.48 -3.94 11.97
CA ILE A 79 4.95 -4.82 13.05
C ILE A 79 3.94 -4.72 14.18
N PHE A 80 3.21 -5.81 14.43
CA PHE A 80 2.34 -5.88 15.61
C PHE A 80 3.17 -6.07 16.88
N VAL A 81 2.81 -5.34 17.93
CA VAL A 81 3.47 -5.40 19.26
C VAL A 81 2.39 -5.51 20.33
N THR A 82 2.11 -6.71 20.80
CA THR A 82 0.93 -6.94 21.67
C THR A 82 1.17 -8.01 22.74
N ALA A 83 0.36 -7.98 23.79
CA ALA A 83 0.34 -9.01 24.83
C ALA A 83 -0.46 -10.28 24.41
N TYR A 84 -1.19 -10.23 23.33
CA TYR A 84 -2.15 -11.27 22.92
C TYR A 84 -1.59 -12.15 21.82
N ASN A 85 -1.54 -13.47 22.06
CA ASN A 85 -1.03 -14.45 21.10
C ASN A 85 -2.10 -14.97 20.12
N HIS A 86 -3.38 -14.86 20.45
CA HIS A 86 -4.47 -15.43 19.64
C HIS A 86 -4.78 -14.62 18.38
N TYR A 87 -4.31 -13.38 18.27
CA TYR A 87 -4.45 -12.56 17.06
C TYR A 87 -3.37 -12.79 16.00
N ALA A 88 -2.43 -13.71 16.24
CA ALA A 88 -1.35 -13.96 15.27
C ALA A 88 -1.85 -14.39 13.88
N ILE A 89 -2.96 -15.15 13.83
CA ILE A 89 -3.59 -15.56 12.56
C ILE A 89 -4.25 -14.36 11.88
N ASP A 90 -4.94 -13.50 12.64
CA ASP A 90 -5.58 -12.29 12.09
C ASP A 90 -4.52 -11.29 11.61
N ALA A 91 -3.38 -11.18 12.30
CA ALA A 91 -2.25 -10.37 11.89
C ALA A 91 -1.65 -10.87 10.56
N LEU A 92 -1.51 -12.19 10.38
CA LEU A 92 -1.08 -12.77 9.11
C LEU A 92 -2.08 -12.46 7.97
N ASN A 93 -3.39 -12.55 8.25
CA ASN A 93 -4.44 -12.21 7.30
C ASN A 93 -4.46 -10.70 6.98
N ALA A 94 -4.03 -9.86 7.91
CA ALA A 94 -3.86 -8.42 7.73
C ALA A 94 -2.48 -8.03 7.13
N HIS A 95 -1.74 -9.02 6.60
CA HIS A 95 -0.43 -8.84 5.97
C HIS A 95 0.63 -8.20 6.88
N ALA A 96 0.61 -8.57 8.18
CA ALA A 96 1.66 -8.17 9.11
C ALA A 96 3.03 -8.63 8.63
N SER A 97 4.00 -7.74 8.61
CA SER A 97 5.38 -8.07 8.29
C SER A 97 6.05 -8.83 9.42
N TYR A 98 5.66 -8.51 10.65
CA TYR A 98 6.16 -9.20 11.84
C TYR A 98 5.17 -9.11 13.01
N TYR A 99 5.34 -10.02 14.00
CA TYR A 99 4.51 -10.08 15.21
C TYR A 99 5.39 -10.23 16.44
N LEU A 100 5.37 -9.24 17.32
CA LEU A 100 6.16 -9.21 18.55
C LEU A 100 5.25 -9.36 19.78
N MET A 101 5.60 -10.29 20.66
CA MET A 101 4.91 -10.47 21.93
C MET A 101 5.48 -9.55 23.02
N LYS A 102 4.62 -8.95 23.81
CA LYS A 102 5.00 -8.30 25.07
C LYS A 102 5.21 -9.37 26.16
N PRO A 103 6.28 -9.29 27.01
CA PRO A 103 7.31 -8.25 27.01
C PRO A 103 8.24 -8.34 25.80
N ILE A 104 8.57 -7.19 25.21
CA ILE A 104 9.34 -7.12 23.96
C ILE A 104 10.76 -7.67 24.17
N SER A 105 11.12 -8.72 23.43
CA SER A 105 12.49 -9.17 23.31
C SER A 105 13.28 -8.24 22.39
N ILE A 106 14.42 -7.76 22.88
CA ILE A 106 15.31 -6.88 22.07
C ILE A 106 15.80 -7.60 20.83
N GLU A 107 16.13 -8.90 20.94
CA GLU A 107 16.57 -9.69 19.79
C GLU A 107 15.48 -9.83 18.70
N GLU A 108 14.23 -10.09 19.13
CA GLU A 108 13.10 -10.18 18.19
C GLU A 108 12.75 -8.84 17.58
N LEU A 109 12.87 -7.73 18.34
CA LEU A 109 12.68 -6.39 17.80
C LEU A 109 13.71 -6.07 16.71
N ILE A 110 14.99 -6.38 16.95
CA ILE A 110 16.04 -6.19 15.94
C ILE A 110 15.74 -7.01 14.70
N LYS A 111 15.40 -8.30 14.83
CA LYS A 111 15.06 -9.17 13.70
C LYS A 111 13.86 -8.62 12.91
N ALA A 112 12.83 -8.13 13.59
CA ALA A 112 11.66 -7.56 12.95
C ALA A 112 12.00 -6.32 12.14
N VAL A 113 12.82 -5.42 12.69
CA VAL A 113 13.26 -4.20 12.01
C VAL A 113 14.21 -4.52 10.86
N ASP A 114 15.12 -5.49 11.03
CA ASP A 114 16.03 -5.93 9.96
C ASP A 114 15.24 -6.54 8.79
N TYR A 115 14.23 -7.35 9.09
CA TYR A 115 13.35 -7.94 8.08
C TYR A 115 12.62 -6.86 7.26
N VAL A 116 12.02 -5.86 7.92
CA VAL A 116 11.38 -4.73 7.22
C VAL A 116 12.40 -3.93 6.42
N THR A 117 13.60 -3.70 6.98
CA THR A 117 14.67 -3.00 6.28
C THR A 117 15.08 -3.73 5.00
N GLU A 118 15.14 -5.05 5.04
CA GLU A 118 15.45 -5.89 3.87
C GLU A 118 14.36 -5.78 2.80
N ILE A 119 13.06 -5.86 3.20
CA ILE A 119 11.92 -5.67 2.28
C ILE A 119 12.02 -4.31 1.60
N LYS A 120 12.14 -3.24 2.37
CA LYS A 120 12.20 -1.87 1.84
C LYS A 120 13.44 -1.63 0.97
N THR A 121 14.58 -2.18 1.36
CA THR A 121 15.80 -2.10 0.55
C THR A 121 15.67 -2.83 -0.78
N LYS A 122 15.00 -3.99 -0.79
CA LYS A 122 14.69 -4.71 -2.04
C LYS A 122 13.68 -3.93 -2.88
N GLU A 123 12.68 -3.31 -2.26
CA GLU A 123 11.72 -2.44 -2.96
C GLU A 123 12.42 -1.25 -3.59
N ASP A 124 13.30 -0.55 -2.85
CA ASP A 124 14.08 0.58 -3.36
C ASP A 124 15.07 0.14 -4.45
N ALA A 125 15.78 -0.98 -4.25
CA ALA A 125 16.70 -1.51 -5.25
C ALA A 125 15.96 -1.95 -6.53
N LEU A 126 14.75 -2.46 -6.40
CA LEU A 126 13.87 -2.73 -7.55
C LEU A 126 13.34 -1.42 -8.16
N GLN A 127 13.08 -0.39 -7.35
CA GLN A 127 12.77 0.96 -7.84
C GLN A 127 14.00 1.60 -8.51
N ASP A 128 15.20 1.43 -7.98
CA ASP A 128 16.45 1.94 -8.55
C ASP A 128 16.88 1.14 -9.80
N GLN A 129 16.61 -0.14 -9.88
CA GLN A 129 16.76 -0.93 -11.11
C GLN A 129 15.64 -0.65 -12.14
N ILE A 130 14.50 -0.14 -11.68
CA ILE A 130 13.44 0.47 -12.48
C ILE A 130 13.68 2.00 -12.58
N LEU A 131 14.91 2.47 -12.44
CA LEU A 131 15.32 3.75 -12.96
C LEU A 131 15.25 3.68 -14.50
N VAL A 132 14.03 3.63 -14.99
CA VAL A 132 13.72 4.41 -16.16
C VAL A 132 14.04 5.84 -15.74
N PRO A 133 15.04 6.49 -16.34
CA PRO A 133 15.34 7.89 -16.05
C PRO A 133 14.03 8.66 -16.11
N LYS A 134 13.78 9.57 -15.17
CA LYS A 134 12.62 10.49 -15.17
C LYS A 134 12.47 11.31 -16.47
N THR A 135 13.31 11.06 -17.46
CA THR A 135 13.38 11.77 -18.74
C THR A 135 13.23 10.91 -19.99
N ASN A 136 13.12 9.56 -19.87
CA ASN A 136 12.83 8.70 -21.02
C ASN A 136 11.90 7.56 -20.61
N SER A 137 10.68 7.86 -20.13
CA SER A 137 9.57 6.94 -20.32
C SER A 137 9.46 6.72 -21.83
N ILE A 138 9.74 5.53 -22.30
CA ILE A 138 9.34 5.18 -23.67
C ILE A 138 7.84 5.37 -23.66
N GLU A 139 7.38 6.42 -24.32
CA GLU A 139 5.98 6.84 -24.30
C GLU A 139 5.10 5.62 -24.56
N GLY A 140 4.16 5.33 -23.67
CA GLY A 140 3.26 4.20 -23.82
C GLY A 140 3.76 2.82 -23.34
N LYS A 141 4.79 2.72 -22.51
CA LYS A 141 5.25 1.43 -21.96
C LYS A 141 5.45 1.47 -20.44
N ILE A 142 5.21 0.34 -19.77
CA ILE A 142 5.57 0.12 -18.37
C ILE A 142 6.38 -1.16 -18.21
N THR A 143 7.16 -1.24 -17.15
CA THR A 143 7.92 -2.43 -16.80
C THR A 143 7.21 -3.20 -15.68
N ILE A 144 7.17 -4.53 -15.81
CA ILE A 144 6.60 -5.44 -14.83
C ILE A 144 7.74 -6.29 -14.26
N PRO A 145 8.05 -6.21 -12.95
CA PRO A 145 9.07 -7.03 -12.34
C PRO A 145 8.76 -8.53 -12.46
N GLN A 146 9.80 -9.33 -12.71
CA GLN A 146 9.74 -10.80 -12.71
C GLN A 146 10.95 -11.36 -11.94
N LEU A 147 10.92 -12.63 -11.57
CA LEU A 147 11.98 -13.28 -10.77
C LEU A 147 13.36 -13.22 -11.44
N ASP A 148 13.40 -13.22 -12.76
CA ASP A 148 14.61 -13.25 -13.59
C ASP A 148 14.86 -11.93 -14.36
N GLY A 149 14.16 -10.85 -13.99
CA GLY A 149 14.31 -9.55 -14.64
C GLY A 149 13.02 -8.72 -14.68
N PHE A 150 12.68 -8.21 -15.84
CA PHE A 150 11.44 -7.45 -16.04
C PHE A 150 10.83 -7.73 -17.42
N GLU A 151 9.52 -7.61 -17.49
CA GLU A 151 8.76 -7.64 -18.73
C GLU A 151 8.29 -6.23 -19.10
N ILE A 152 8.30 -5.89 -20.37
CA ILE A 152 7.80 -4.61 -20.88
C ILE A 152 6.38 -4.81 -21.42
N LEU A 153 5.43 -4.03 -20.94
CA LEU A 153 4.06 -3.97 -21.46
C LEU A 153 3.79 -2.62 -22.10
N ASN A 154 3.09 -2.63 -23.23
CA ASN A 154 2.52 -1.39 -23.76
C ASN A 154 1.32 -0.99 -22.90
N THR A 155 1.21 0.28 -22.57
CA THR A 155 0.08 0.81 -21.78
C THR A 155 -1.24 0.69 -22.54
N SER A 156 -1.19 0.75 -23.88
CA SER A 156 -2.33 0.49 -24.77
C SER A 156 -2.90 -0.93 -24.69
N ASP A 157 -2.11 -1.89 -24.24
CA ASP A 157 -2.57 -3.28 -24.09
C ASP A 157 -3.27 -3.52 -22.75
N ILE A 158 -3.20 -2.55 -21.81
CA ILE A 158 -3.79 -2.64 -20.48
C ILE A 158 -5.19 -2.03 -20.48
N LEU A 159 -6.20 -2.83 -20.13
CA LEU A 159 -7.58 -2.37 -19.98
C LEU A 159 -7.82 -1.72 -18.61
N TYR A 160 -7.39 -2.39 -17.56
CA TYR A 160 -7.48 -1.91 -16.17
C TYR A 160 -6.55 -2.70 -15.25
N CYS A 161 -6.27 -2.10 -14.09
CA CYS A 161 -5.62 -2.77 -12.99
C CYS A 161 -6.59 -2.87 -11.81
N LYS A 162 -6.55 -4.00 -11.10
CA LYS A 162 -7.37 -4.27 -9.91
C LYS A 162 -6.46 -4.58 -8.74
N ALA A 163 -6.71 -3.93 -7.59
CA ALA A 163 -6.07 -4.30 -6.35
C ALA A 163 -6.56 -5.68 -5.89
N ASP A 164 -5.62 -6.50 -5.43
CA ASP A 164 -5.88 -7.81 -4.83
C ASP A 164 -4.86 -7.96 -3.68
N ASP A 165 -5.24 -7.47 -2.51
CA ASP A 165 -4.36 -7.30 -1.34
C ASP A 165 -3.06 -6.54 -1.70
N ASN A 166 -1.89 -7.12 -1.43
CA ASN A 166 -0.58 -6.54 -1.77
C ASN A 166 -0.17 -6.76 -3.24
N TYR A 167 -1.06 -7.33 -4.05
CA TYR A 167 -0.83 -7.55 -5.47
C TYR A 167 -1.70 -6.66 -6.31
N THR A 168 -1.28 -6.45 -7.55
CA THR A 168 -2.12 -5.84 -8.57
C THR A 168 -2.32 -6.83 -9.70
N GLU A 169 -3.59 -7.10 -10.01
CA GLU A 169 -3.98 -7.83 -11.22
C GLU A 169 -4.07 -6.83 -12.39
N ILE A 170 -3.24 -7.01 -13.41
CA ILE A 170 -3.25 -6.21 -14.66
C ILE A 170 -3.99 -7.00 -15.71
N TYR A 171 -5.09 -6.47 -16.20
CA TYR A 171 -5.94 -7.08 -17.22
C TYR A 171 -5.64 -6.51 -18.59
N LEU A 172 -5.32 -7.39 -19.53
CA LEU A 172 -4.90 -7.04 -20.89
C LEU A 172 -6.04 -7.22 -21.89
N ASN A 173 -5.97 -6.50 -23.00
CA ASN A 173 -6.90 -6.61 -24.16
C ASN A 173 -6.90 -8.01 -24.80
N THR A 174 -5.85 -8.80 -24.58
CA THR A 174 -5.73 -10.20 -25.00
C THR A 174 -6.49 -11.20 -24.13
N ASN A 175 -7.35 -10.74 -23.21
CA ASN A 175 -8.04 -11.55 -22.18
C ASN A 175 -7.08 -12.29 -21.22
N LYS A 176 -5.81 -11.93 -21.21
CA LYS A 176 -4.85 -12.42 -20.21
C LYS A 176 -4.80 -11.47 -19.02
N LYS A 177 -4.43 -12.01 -17.85
CA LYS A 177 -4.10 -11.19 -16.69
C LYS A 177 -2.69 -11.51 -16.20
N LYS A 178 -2.05 -10.50 -15.61
CA LYS A 178 -0.78 -10.62 -14.90
C LYS A 178 -1.00 -10.23 -13.45
N ILE A 179 -0.32 -10.92 -12.54
CA ILE A 179 -0.34 -10.63 -11.11
C ILE A 179 1.04 -10.12 -10.74
N VAL A 180 1.10 -8.96 -10.12
CA VAL A 180 2.36 -8.29 -9.77
C VAL A 180 2.35 -7.95 -8.29
N SER A 181 3.42 -8.25 -7.57
CA SER A 181 3.61 -7.95 -6.15
C SER A 181 3.95 -6.46 -5.94
N LYS A 182 3.08 -5.59 -6.39
CA LYS A 182 3.11 -4.13 -6.22
C LYS A 182 1.69 -3.63 -6.02
N THR A 183 1.55 -2.59 -5.21
CA THR A 183 0.24 -2.00 -4.92
C THR A 183 -0.35 -1.28 -6.13
N LEU A 184 -1.66 -1.11 -6.15
CA LEU A 184 -2.34 -0.36 -7.20
C LEU A 184 -1.90 1.12 -7.24
N LYS A 185 -1.48 1.69 -6.11
CA LYS A 185 -0.92 3.06 -6.03
C LYS A 185 0.41 3.18 -6.81
N HIS A 186 1.25 2.15 -6.79
CA HIS A 186 2.46 2.11 -7.61
C HIS A 186 2.12 2.24 -9.11
N PHE A 187 1.12 1.47 -9.58
CA PHE A 187 0.67 1.55 -10.98
C PHE A 187 -0.07 2.86 -11.30
N GLU A 188 -0.78 3.45 -10.34
CA GLU A 188 -1.36 4.78 -10.49
C GLU A 188 -0.28 5.81 -10.81
N GLY A 189 0.82 5.84 -10.04
CA GLY A 189 1.96 6.71 -10.32
C GLY A 189 2.63 6.44 -11.68
N ALA A 190 2.88 5.17 -12.00
CA ALA A 190 3.54 4.77 -13.25
C ALA A 190 2.69 5.07 -14.50
N LEU A 191 1.37 5.06 -14.39
CA LEU A 191 0.42 5.22 -15.49
C LEU A 191 -0.25 6.60 -15.55
N THR A 192 0.10 7.54 -14.66
CA THR A 192 -0.51 8.88 -14.54
C THR A 192 -0.56 9.62 -15.88
N ASN A 193 0.50 9.54 -16.68
CA ASN A 193 0.61 10.23 -17.96
C ASN A 193 0.20 9.37 -19.17
N SER A 194 -0.35 8.19 -18.93
CA SER A 194 -0.68 7.21 -19.98
C SER A 194 -2.19 7.03 -20.18
N GLY A 195 -3.02 7.98 -19.72
CA GLY A 195 -4.46 7.93 -19.88
C GLY A 195 -5.17 6.95 -18.93
N PHE A 196 -4.65 6.78 -17.71
CA PHE A 196 -5.29 5.98 -16.66
C PHE A 196 -5.89 6.86 -15.59
N ALA A 197 -7.05 6.44 -15.06
CA ALA A 197 -7.75 7.12 -13.98
C ALA A 197 -8.08 6.14 -12.84
N ARG A 198 -7.77 6.55 -11.59
CA ARG A 198 -8.20 5.82 -10.40
C ARG A 198 -9.69 6.08 -10.19
N VAL A 199 -10.53 5.09 -10.42
CA VAL A 199 -11.99 5.24 -10.32
C VAL A 199 -12.56 4.68 -9.02
N HIS A 200 -11.82 3.80 -8.36
CA HIS A 200 -12.21 3.17 -7.10
C HIS A 200 -10.95 2.84 -6.28
N LYS A 201 -11.09 2.61 -4.95
CA LYS A 201 -9.97 2.16 -4.13
C LYS A 201 -9.26 0.92 -4.70
N SER A 202 -10.01 0.06 -5.39
CA SER A 202 -9.49 -1.18 -5.97
C SER A 202 -9.41 -1.19 -7.50
N TYR A 203 -9.62 -0.06 -8.19
CA TYR A 203 -9.61 -0.04 -9.66
C TYR A 203 -8.95 1.20 -10.23
N LEU A 204 -7.97 0.96 -11.12
CA LEU A 204 -7.35 1.93 -12.02
C LEU A 204 -7.70 1.53 -13.46
N VAL A 205 -8.36 2.38 -14.22
CA VAL A 205 -8.85 2.04 -15.57
C VAL A 205 -8.17 2.86 -16.63
N ASN A 206 -7.93 2.25 -17.81
CA ASN A 206 -7.52 2.95 -18.99
C ASN A 206 -8.73 3.74 -19.55
N VAL A 207 -8.64 5.05 -19.54
CA VAL A 207 -9.74 5.94 -19.94
C VAL A 207 -10.05 5.79 -21.42
N ASN A 208 -9.04 5.46 -22.26
CA ASN A 208 -9.22 5.23 -23.68
C ASN A 208 -10.05 3.96 -23.98
N GLU A 209 -10.12 3.04 -23.03
CA GLU A 209 -10.90 1.80 -23.14
C GLU A 209 -12.32 1.92 -22.57
N VAL A 210 -12.71 3.09 -22.07
CA VAL A 210 -14.06 3.34 -21.57
C VAL A 210 -15.01 3.59 -22.74
N VAL A 211 -15.95 2.68 -22.95
CA VAL A 211 -16.96 2.78 -24.02
C VAL A 211 -18.28 3.37 -23.55
N LYS A 212 -18.56 3.37 -22.23
CA LYS A 212 -19.81 3.90 -21.69
C LYS A 212 -19.67 4.29 -20.23
N TYR A 213 -20.31 5.39 -19.85
CA TYR A 213 -20.55 5.76 -18.46
C TYR A 213 -22.03 5.58 -18.10
N ILE A 214 -22.32 4.88 -17.01
CA ILE A 214 -23.66 4.68 -16.49
C ILE A 214 -23.86 5.57 -15.28
N LYS A 215 -24.85 6.46 -15.31
CA LYS A 215 -25.14 7.42 -14.24
C LYS A 215 -25.60 6.70 -12.96
N GLY A 216 -25.18 7.22 -11.80
CA GLY A 216 -25.54 6.74 -10.48
C GLY A 216 -24.95 7.65 -9.40
N LYS A 217 -25.03 7.29 -8.12
CA LYS A 217 -24.42 8.06 -7.00
C LYS A 217 -22.92 8.26 -7.23
N GLY A 218 -22.14 7.22 -7.50
CA GLY A 218 -20.78 7.27 -8.07
C GLY A 218 -20.83 7.03 -9.59
N GLY A 219 -21.69 6.14 -10.02
CA GLY A 219 -21.81 5.65 -11.38
C GLY A 219 -20.95 4.41 -11.64
N SER A 220 -20.85 4.03 -12.90
CA SER A 220 -19.95 2.97 -13.34
C SER A 220 -19.49 3.22 -14.77
N VAL A 221 -18.32 2.72 -15.11
CA VAL A 221 -17.80 2.68 -16.48
C VAL A 221 -17.90 1.27 -17.05
N VAL A 222 -18.14 1.18 -18.35
CA VAL A 222 -18.06 -0.06 -19.11
C VAL A 222 -16.84 0.05 -20.02
N LEU A 223 -15.95 -0.94 -19.94
CA LEU A 223 -14.75 -1.01 -20.76
C LEU A 223 -15.01 -1.76 -22.08
N SER A 224 -14.11 -1.64 -23.03
CA SER A 224 -14.21 -2.25 -24.38
C SER A 224 -14.45 -3.76 -24.35
N ASN A 225 -13.95 -4.47 -23.33
CA ASN A 225 -14.17 -5.91 -23.10
C ASN A 225 -15.51 -6.24 -22.43
N GLY A 226 -16.40 -5.25 -22.21
CA GLY A 226 -17.68 -5.41 -21.53
C GLY A 226 -17.61 -5.41 -20.00
N LYS A 227 -16.41 -5.33 -19.38
CA LYS A 227 -16.27 -5.25 -17.94
C LYS A 227 -16.86 -3.95 -17.40
N GLN A 228 -17.78 -4.07 -16.46
CA GLN A 228 -18.31 -2.92 -15.72
C GLN A 228 -17.53 -2.72 -14.43
N VAL A 229 -17.07 -1.49 -14.18
CA VAL A 229 -16.31 -1.07 -13.01
C VAL A 229 -17.05 0.06 -12.30
N MET A 230 -17.26 -0.10 -10.98
CA MET A 230 -17.89 0.92 -10.16
C MET A 230 -16.96 2.11 -9.96
N VAL A 231 -17.54 3.30 -9.96
CA VAL A 231 -16.83 4.56 -9.71
C VAL A 231 -17.21 5.07 -8.32
N SER A 232 -16.23 5.38 -7.48
CA SER A 232 -16.51 5.99 -6.18
C SER A 232 -17.04 7.43 -6.36
N ALA A 233 -17.90 7.89 -5.45
CA ALA A 233 -18.47 9.23 -5.53
C ALA A 233 -17.39 10.33 -5.55
N SER A 234 -16.30 10.14 -4.80
CA SER A 234 -15.15 11.05 -4.74
C SER A 234 -14.36 11.15 -6.04
N LYS A 235 -14.30 10.07 -6.83
CA LYS A 235 -13.53 9.99 -8.08
C LYS A 235 -14.33 10.34 -9.34
N LYS A 236 -15.64 10.55 -9.20
CA LYS A 236 -16.54 10.83 -10.32
C LYS A 236 -16.17 12.08 -11.10
N SER A 237 -15.89 13.20 -10.40
CA SER A 237 -15.56 14.47 -11.06
C SER A 237 -14.24 14.40 -11.82
N GLU A 238 -13.22 13.75 -11.23
CA GLU A 238 -11.93 13.51 -11.84
C GLU A 238 -12.06 12.66 -13.11
N LEU A 239 -12.76 11.53 -13.02
CA LEU A 239 -13.00 10.68 -14.20
C LEU A 239 -13.72 11.42 -15.34
N LEU A 240 -14.79 12.17 -15.03
CA LEU A 240 -15.57 12.88 -16.05
C LEU A 240 -14.80 14.04 -16.71
N SER A 241 -13.72 14.53 -16.07
CA SER A 241 -12.86 15.56 -16.70
C SER A 241 -12.07 15.06 -17.91
N TYR A 242 -11.82 13.73 -18.00
CA TYR A 242 -11.16 13.13 -19.17
C TYR A 242 -12.04 13.09 -20.41
N PHE A 243 -13.35 13.28 -20.29
CA PHE A 243 -14.32 13.19 -21.38
C PHE A 243 -14.94 14.54 -21.76
N LYS A 244 -14.39 15.62 -21.26
CA LYS A 244 -14.73 17.01 -21.62
C LYS A 244 -13.69 17.55 -22.57
#